data_ce17b33bdb8e0b751bbbae4eaca03571
#
_entry.id   ce17b33bdb8e0b751bbbae4eaca03571
#
_cell.length_a   1.000
_cell.length_b   1.000
_cell.length_c   1.000
_cell.angle_alpha   90.00
_cell.angle_beta   90.00
_cell.angle_gamma   90.00
#
_symmetry.space_group_name_H-M   'P 1'
#
loop_
_entity.id
_entity.type
_entity.pdbx_description
1 polymer ?
#
loop_
_entity_poly.entity_id
_entity_poly.type
_entity_poly.pdbx_seq_one_letter_code
_entity_poly.pdbx_strand_id
1 'polypeptide(L)'
;FSCGWWAVDHDGCVYRILELYGCTGEPDEGVKWTPEKQFAEIRRIEDTHPWLKGRDILGVADPAIWDSSRGESIYETALKHRIFFMKGDNRRIPGWMQMHYRMAFDEEGYPQLYVFTGCRAFRRTVPGLLFSETEPEDLDTRMEDHVADESRYLCMARPIPPRRVETALPVQDDPLNMLVRR
;
A
#
# COMPACT_ATOMS: atom_id res chain seq x y z
N PHE A 1 13.80 0.58 4.57
CA PHE A 1 12.64 1.47 4.44
C PHE A 1 12.08 1.44 3.03
N SER A 2 10.80 1.77 2.90
CA SER A 2 10.12 1.94 1.61
C SER A 2 9.37 3.28 1.60
N CYS A 3 9.39 3.96 0.47
CA CYS A 3 8.59 5.15 0.20
C CYS A 3 8.06 5.06 -1.23
N GLY A 4 6.74 5.10 -1.40
CA GLY A 4 6.07 5.09 -2.69
C GLY A 4 5.32 6.39 -2.93
N TRP A 5 5.39 6.92 -4.14
CA TRP A 5 4.55 8.03 -4.58
C TRP A 5 3.40 7.50 -5.43
N TRP A 6 2.22 7.99 -5.11
CA TRP A 6 0.98 7.51 -5.67
C TRP A 6 0.17 8.65 -6.28
N ALA A 7 -0.36 8.43 -7.45
CA ALA A 7 -1.41 9.26 -8.02
C ALA A 7 -2.77 8.61 -7.75
N VAL A 8 -3.79 9.43 -7.63
CA VAL A 8 -5.17 8.97 -7.45
C VAL A 8 -6.03 9.69 -8.48
N ASP A 9 -6.80 8.96 -9.27
CA ASP A 9 -7.71 9.54 -10.23
C ASP A 9 -9.08 9.89 -9.63
N HIS A 10 -9.99 10.39 -10.46
CA HIS A 10 -11.32 10.80 -10.04
C HIS A 10 -12.21 9.63 -9.61
N ASP A 11 -11.93 8.43 -10.11
CA ASP A 11 -12.66 7.21 -9.78
C ASP A 11 -12.10 6.51 -8.53
N GLY A 12 -11.03 7.06 -7.97
CA GLY A 12 -10.36 6.53 -6.77
C GLY A 12 -9.38 5.41 -7.05
N CYS A 13 -9.08 5.10 -8.31
CA CYS A 13 -7.99 4.20 -8.66
C CYS A 13 -6.65 4.78 -8.23
N VAL A 14 -5.77 3.93 -7.75
CA VAL A 14 -4.45 4.33 -7.26
C VAL A 14 -3.35 3.82 -8.19
N TYR A 15 -2.39 4.67 -8.46
CA TYR A 15 -1.28 4.40 -9.36
C TYR A 15 0.03 4.61 -8.61
N ARG A 16 0.79 3.53 -8.37
CA ARG A 16 2.16 3.65 -7.86
C ARG A 16 3.05 4.13 -9.00
N ILE A 17 3.39 5.41 -8.97
CA ILE A 17 4.10 6.07 -10.08
C ILE A 17 5.62 6.09 -9.88
N LEU A 18 6.07 6.08 -8.65
CA LEU A 18 7.49 6.16 -8.29
C LEU A 18 7.73 5.49 -6.95
N GLU A 19 8.97 5.06 -6.70
CA GLU A 19 9.38 4.49 -5.42
C GLU A 19 10.83 4.86 -5.08
N LEU A 20 11.10 4.96 -3.79
CA LEU A 20 12.42 4.99 -3.20
C LEU A 20 12.51 3.83 -2.21
N TYR A 21 13.27 2.81 -2.58
CA TYR A 21 13.43 1.63 -1.78
C TYR A 21 14.87 1.53 -1.24
N GLY A 22 14.97 1.46 0.09
CA GLY A 22 16.25 1.45 0.77
C GLY A 22 16.88 0.06 0.84
N CYS A 23 17.29 -0.47 -0.32
CA CYS A 23 17.97 -1.75 -0.47
C CYS A 23 19.36 -1.55 -1.09
N THR A 24 20.34 -2.38 -0.73
CA THR A 24 21.70 -2.34 -1.31
C THR A 24 21.75 -2.96 -2.70
N GLY A 25 20.71 -3.67 -3.10
CA GLY A 25 20.65 -4.50 -4.31
C GLY A 25 20.61 -5.99 -4.00
N GLU A 26 21.06 -6.39 -2.82
CA GLU A 26 20.88 -7.75 -2.31
C GLU A 26 19.52 -7.87 -1.62
N PRO A 27 18.82 -9.01 -1.77
CA PRO A 27 17.55 -9.25 -1.11
C PRO A 27 17.68 -9.11 0.41
N ASP A 28 16.72 -8.43 1.03
CA ASP A 28 16.60 -8.23 2.48
C ASP A 28 17.77 -7.47 3.14
N GLU A 29 18.66 -6.87 2.32
CA GLU A 29 19.74 -6.04 2.81
C GLU A 29 19.42 -4.54 2.65
N GLY A 30 19.02 -3.90 3.77
CA GLY A 30 18.68 -2.49 3.81
C GLY A 30 19.89 -1.56 3.78
N VAL A 31 19.79 -0.44 3.07
CA VAL A 31 20.76 0.65 3.19
C VAL A 31 20.66 1.25 4.60
N LYS A 32 21.80 1.44 5.26
CA LYS A 32 21.88 2.01 6.62
C LYS A 32 21.84 3.55 6.57
N TRP A 33 20.79 4.12 5.96
CA TRP A 33 20.62 5.56 5.93
C TRP A 33 19.97 6.05 7.22
N THR A 34 20.48 7.16 7.72
CA THR A 34 19.83 7.89 8.80
C THR A 34 18.50 8.48 8.32
N PRO A 35 17.54 8.74 9.22
CA PRO A 35 16.30 9.45 8.87
C PRO A 35 16.56 10.76 8.12
N GLU A 36 17.55 11.52 8.54
CA GLU A 36 17.99 12.76 7.87
C GLU A 36 18.31 12.55 6.41
N LYS A 37 19.10 11.51 6.09
CA LYS A 37 19.46 11.19 4.71
C LYS A 37 18.26 10.69 3.91
N GLN A 38 17.38 9.91 4.53
CA GLN A 38 16.15 9.41 3.89
C GLN A 38 15.26 10.59 3.47
N PHE A 39 14.98 11.52 4.37
CA PHE A 39 14.10 12.66 4.07
C PHE A 39 14.75 13.69 3.15
N ALA A 40 16.06 13.89 3.23
CA ALA A 40 16.77 14.71 2.25
C ALA A 40 16.61 14.15 0.83
N GLU A 41 16.69 12.84 0.66
CA GLU A 41 16.52 12.20 -0.64
C GLU A 41 15.06 12.23 -1.11
N ILE A 42 14.08 11.97 -0.23
CA ILE A 42 12.66 12.12 -0.53
C ILE A 42 12.38 13.55 -1.02
N ARG A 43 12.85 14.57 -0.28
CA ARG A 43 12.66 15.98 -0.66
C ARG A 43 13.31 16.30 -1.99
N ARG A 44 14.55 15.81 -2.22
CA ARG A 44 15.23 15.99 -3.50
C ARG A 44 14.42 15.43 -4.68
N ILE A 45 13.85 14.23 -4.52
CA ILE A 45 13.00 13.60 -5.54
C ILE A 45 11.76 14.44 -5.79
N GLU A 46 11.06 14.88 -4.74
CA GLU A 46 9.84 15.70 -4.85
C GLU A 46 10.10 17.05 -5.53
N ASP A 47 11.26 17.66 -5.26
CA ASP A 47 11.63 18.96 -5.84
C ASP A 47 12.10 18.87 -7.30
N THR A 48 12.60 17.71 -7.74
CA THR A 48 13.23 17.58 -9.05
C THR A 48 12.44 16.71 -10.04
N HIS A 49 11.64 15.74 -9.54
CA HIS A 49 10.94 14.83 -10.43
C HIS A 49 9.79 15.53 -11.17
N PRO A 50 9.68 15.41 -12.51
CA PRO A 50 8.71 16.17 -13.32
C PRO A 50 7.26 16.00 -12.88
N TRP A 51 6.88 14.85 -12.35
CA TRP A 51 5.51 14.57 -11.91
C TRP A 51 5.20 15.07 -10.49
N LEU A 52 6.23 15.31 -9.67
CA LEU A 52 6.08 15.65 -8.26
C LEU A 52 6.36 17.13 -8.00
N LYS A 53 7.26 17.74 -8.79
CA LYS A 53 7.71 19.11 -8.60
C LYS A 53 6.54 20.10 -8.54
N GLY A 54 6.47 20.85 -7.44
CA GLY A 54 5.44 21.86 -7.22
C GLY A 54 4.05 21.30 -6.93
N ARG A 55 3.94 20.02 -6.59
CA ARG A 55 2.71 19.39 -6.13
C ARG A 55 2.62 19.41 -4.61
N ASP A 56 1.42 19.59 -4.09
CA ASP A 56 1.13 19.34 -2.69
C ASP A 56 1.03 17.83 -2.46
N ILE A 57 1.98 17.29 -1.72
CA ILE A 57 2.06 15.86 -1.43
C ILE A 57 1.73 15.64 0.03
N LEU A 58 0.68 14.89 0.29
CA LEU A 58 0.32 14.44 1.62
C LEU A 58 0.76 12.99 1.81
N GLY A 59 1.64 12.76 2.78
CA GLY A 59 2.12 11.43 3.09
C GLY A 59 1.27 10.73 4.14
N VAL A 60 1.34 9.41 4.15
CA VAL A 60 0.89 8.55 5.24
C VAL A 60 2.05 7.66 5.65
N ALA A 61 2.28 7.50 6.96
CA ALA A 61 3.41 6.74 7.45
C ALA A 61 3.05 5.89 8.66
N ASP A 62 3.90 4.90 8.94
CA ASP A 62 3.79 4.06 10.13
C ASP A 62 3.75 4.92 11.40
N PRO A 63 2.79 4.69 12.32
CA PRO A 63 2.73 5.41 13.59
C PRO A 63 4.02 5.37 14.42
N ALA A 64 4.87 4.37 14.23
CA ALA A 64 6.14 4.26 14.94
C ALA A 64 7.11 5.42 14.69
N ILE A 65 6.98 6.14 13.56
CA ILE A 65 7.85 7.30 13.29
C ILE A 65 7.62 8.49 14.25
N TRP A 66 6.50 8.49 15.00
CA TRP A 66 6.18 9.51 16.04
C TRP A 66 6.70 9.13 17.41
N ASP A 67 7.34 7.96 17.56
CA ASP A 67 7.94 7.58 18.84
C ASP A 67 9.13 8.49 19.19
N SER A 68 9.00 9.24 20.28
CA SER A 68 10.02 10.13 20.84
C SER A 68 10.67 9.58 22.13
N SER A 69 10.41 8.32 22.48
CA SER A 69 10.93 7.71 23.70
C SER A 69 12.45 7.69 23.82
N ARG A 70 13.15 7.82 22.68
CA ARG A 70 14.62 7.81 22.58
C ARG A 70 15.22 9.15 22.15
N GLY A 71 14.43 10.23 22.22
CA GLY A 71 14.83 11.58 21.82
C GLY A 71 13.98 12.11 20.67
N GLU A 72 14.58 12.82 19.71
CA GLU A 72 13.87 13.33 18.55
C GLU A 72 13.24 12.19 17.74
N SER A 73 11.95 12.31 17.44
CA SER A 73 11.23 11.33 16.62
C SER A 73 11.65 11.42 15.14
N ILE A 74 11.47 10.33 14.41
CA ILE A 74 11.70 10.30 12.95
C ILE A 74 10.79 11.33 12.25
N TYR A 75 9.56 11.53 12.75
CA TYR A 75 8.63 12.52 12.21
C TYR A 75 9.13 13.96 12.38
N GLU A 76 9.73 14.30 13.52
CA GLU A 76 10.33 15.63 13.72
C GLU A 76 11.46 15.89 12.72
N THR A 77 12.24 14.85 12.39
CA THR A 77 13.24 14.95 11.32
C THR A 77 12.57 15.18 9.94
N ALA A 78 11.46 14.51 9.64
CA ALA A 78 10.70 14.75 8.40
C ALA A 78 10.22 16.19 8.27
N LEU A 79 9.73 16.79 9.37
CA LEU A 79 9.27 18.18 9.41
C LEU A 79 10.39 19.18 9.06
N LYS A 80 11.63 18.92 9.46
CA LYS A 80 12.80 19.75 9.08
C LYS A 80 13.01 19.79 7.55
N HIS A 81 12.63 18.72 6.86
CA HIS A 81 12.66 18.60 5.41
C HIS A 81 11.34 19.05 4.72
N ARG A 82 10.40 19.63 5.48
CA ARG A 82 9.08 20.05 4.99
C ARG A 82 8.29 18.88 4.38
N ILE A 83 8.43 17.70 4.97
CA ILE A 83 7.67 16.51 4.61
C ILE A 83 6.63 16.28 5.70
N PHE A 84 5.36 16.17 5.29
CA PHE A 84 4.23 16.06 6.20
C PHE A 84 3.57 14.71 6.06
N PHE A 85 3.39 14.03 7.19
CA PHE A 85 2.73 12.75 7.24
C PHE A 85 1.51 12.78 8.16
N MET A 86 0.48 12.04 7.75
CA MET A 86 -0.56 11.56 8.66
C MET A 86 -0.17 10.20 9.22
N LYS A 87 -0.65 9.90 10.43
CA LYS A 87 -0.50 8.56 11.01
C LYS A 87 -1.32 7.56 10.20
N GLY A 88 -0.66 6.53 9.71
CA GLY A 88 -1.31 5.42 9.04
C GLY A 88 -2.06 4.52 10.03
N ASP A 89 -3.09 3.85 9.56
CA ASP A 89 -3.72 2.75 10.28
C ASP A 89 -2.84 1.50 10.10
N ASN A 90 -2.23 1.05 11.19
CA ASN A 90 -1.26 -0.05 11.16
C ASN A 90 -1.88 -1.45 11.33
N ARG A 91 -3.20 -1.57 11.37
CA ARG A 91 -3.88 -2.87 11.42
C ARG A 91 -3.60 -3.64 10.14
N ARG A 92 -2.89 -4.77 10.29
CA ARG A 92 -2.35 -5.53 9.15
C ARG A 92 -3.46 -6.22 8.36
N ILE A 93 -4.27 -7.05 8.98
CA ILE A 93 -5.31 -7.84 8.31
C ILE A 93 -6.31 -6.97 7.52
N PRO A 94 -6.95 -5.93 8.12
CA PRO A 94 -7.79 -5.03 7.34
C PRO A 94 -7.06 -4.34 6.18
N GLY A 95 -5.77 -4.05 6.37
CA GLY A 95 -4.94 -3.43 5.34
C GLY A 95 -4.68 -4.36 4.16
N TRP A 96 -4.37 -5.63 4.41
CA TRP A 96 -4.24 -6.64 3.36
C TRP A 96 -5.54 -6.80 2.58
N MET A 97 -6.67 -6.81 3.27
CA MET A 97 -7.99 -6.85 2.62
C MET A 97 -8.20 -5.65 1.69
N GLN A 98 -7.80 -4.44 2.11
CA GLN A 98 -7.89 -3.25 1.27
C GLN A 98 -6.98 -3.35 0.02
N MET A 99 -5.79 -3.91 0.15
CA MET A 99 -4.94 -4.19 -1.01
C MET A 99 -5.58 -5.21 -1.95
N HIS A 100 -6.11 -6.31 -1.41
CA HIS A 100 -6.79 -7.33 -2.20
C HIS A 100 -7.99 -6.77 -2.97
N TYR A 101 -8.84 -5.95 -2.32
CA TYR A 101 -9.97 -5.31 -2.99
C TYR A 101 -9.54 -4.44 -4.18
N ARG A 102 -8.41 -3.71 -4.02
CA ARG A 102 -7.88 -2.87 -5.10
C ARG A 102 -7.21 -3.64 -6.21
N MET A 103 -6.59 -4.77 -5.90
CA MET A 103 -5.95 -5.64 -6.90
C MET A 103 -6.94 -6.57 -7.60
N ALA A 104 -8.11 -6.80 -7.01
CA ALA A 104 -9.15 -7.62 -7.64
C ALA A 104 -9.65 -6.95 -8.93
N PHE A 105 -9.80 -7.77 -9.99
CA PHE A 105 -10.36 -7.32 -11.25
C PHE A 105 -11.88 -7.18 -11.14
N ASP A 106 -12.45 -6.18 -11.82
CA ASP A 106 -13.88 -6.07 -12.00
C ASP A 106 -14.39 -6.97 -13.15
N GLU A 107 -15.69 -6.86 -13.45
CA GLU A 107 -16.31 -7.63 -14.53
C GLU A 107 -15.74 -7.30 -15.92
N GLU A 108 -15.20 -6.09 -16.08
CA GLU A 108 -14.56 -5.61 -17.29
C GLU A 108 -13.06 -5.95 -17.36
N GLY A 109 -12.50 -6.51 -16.28
CA GLY A 109 -11.10 -6.92 -16.17
C GLY A 109 -10.16 -5.80 -15.70
N TYR A 110 -10.65 -4.75 -15.03
CA TYR A 110 -9.84 -3.65 -14.52
C TYR A 110 -9.66 -3.69 -13.00
N PRO A 111 -8.42 -3.58 -12.50
CA PRO A 111 -8.18 -3.40 -11.06
C PRO A 111 -8.31 -1.92 -10.66
N GLN A 112 -8.24 -1.64 -9.36
CA GLN A 112 -8.16 -0.27 -8.84
C GLN A 112 -6.77 0.10 -8.31
N LEU A 113 -5.78 -0.76 -8.52
CA LEU A 113 -4.38 -0.52 -8.18
C LEU A 113 -3.50 -0.85 -9.38
N TYR A 114 -2.74 0.14 -9.81
CA TYR A 114 -1.80 0.03 -10.92
C TYR A 114 -0.38 0.34 -10.45
N VAL A 115 0.60 -0.31 -11.05
CA VAL A 115 2.02 -0.15 -10.71
C VAL A 115 2.81 0.14 -11.97
N PHE A 116 3.51 1.28 -11.99
CA PHE A 116 4.35 1.65 -13.12
C PHE A 116 5.57 0.74 -13.21
N THR A 117 6.03 0.52 -14.43
CA THR A 117 7.16 -0.38 -14.71
C THR A 117 8.45 0.03 -14.01
N GLY A 118 8.60 1.32 -13.68
CA GLY A 118 9.73 1.85 -12.89
C GLY A 118 9.73 1.42 -11.42
N CYS A 119 8.59 1.00 -10.87
CA CYS A 119 8.48 0.53 -9.49
C CYS A 119 8.97 -0.92 -9.37
N ARG A 120 10.28 -1.09 -9.41
CA ARG A 120 10.94 -2.41 -9.47
C ARG A 120 10.83 -3.18 -8.17
N ALA A 121 10.93 -2.48 -7.02
CA ALA A 121 10.86 -3.12 -5.71
C ALA A 121 9.48 -3.71 -5.49
N PHE A 122 8.39 -2.96 -5.76
CA PHE A 122 7.03 -3.49 -5.69
C PHE A 122 6.86 -4.74 -6.55
N ARG A 123 7.26 -4.66 -7.81
CA ARG A 123 7.11 -5.76 -8.78
C ARG A 123 7.94 -7.00 -8.44
N ARG A 124 9.04 -6.81 -7.71
CA ARG A 124 9.90 -7.91 -7.27
C ARG A 124 9.40 -8.55 -5.99
N THR A 125 9.00 -7.73 -4.99
CA THR A 125 8.73 -8.25 -3.64
C THR A 125 7.26 -8.67 -3.46
N VAL A 126 6.31 -7.83 -3.84
CA VAL A 126 4.89 -8.04 -3.51
C VAL A 126 4.31 -9.34 -4.09
N PRO A 127 4.58 -9.72 -5.37
CA PRO A 127 4.03 -10.97 -5.91
C PRO A 127 4.61 -12.25 -5.29
N GLY A 128 5.73 -12.14 -4.59
CA GLY A 128 6.39 -13.29 -3.96
C GLY A 128 6.06 -13.49 -2.49
N LEU A 129 5.25 -12.60 -1.89
CA LEU A 129 4.90 -12.70 -0.49
C LEU A 129 3.97 -13.89 -0.22
N LEU A 130 4.23 -14.58 0.88
CA LEU A 130 3.46 -15.72 1.34
C LEU A 130 2.68 -15.36 2.60
N PHE A 131 1.60 -16.08 2.85
CA PHE A 131 0.88 -15.99 4.10
C PHE A 131 1.68 -16.62 5.25
N SER A 132 1.46 -16.11 6.45
CA SER A 132 2.04 -16.67 7.67
C SER A 132 1.53 -18.08 7.92
N GLU A 133 2.41 -18.98 8.37
CA GLU A 133 2.03 -20.33 8.76
C GLU A 133 1.18 -20.37 10.04
N THR A 134 1.33 -19.35 10.90
CA THR A 134 0.65 -19.26 12.20
C THR A 134 -0.60 -18.38 12.15
N GLU A 135 -0.62 -17.38 11.28
CA GLU A 135 -1.73 -16.43 11.10
C GLU A 135 -2.09 -16.36 9.61
N PRO A 136 -2.95 -17.28 9.11
CA PRO A 136 -3.21 -17.40 7.66
C PRO A 136 -3.81 -16.16 6.97
N GLU A 137 -4.31 -15.19 7.73
CA GLU A 137 -4.82 -13.90 7.21
C GLU A 137 -3.74 -12.83 7.14
N ASP A 138 -2.54 -13.08 7.71
CA ASP A 138 -1.41 -12.16 7.68
C ASP A 138 -0.28 -12.69 6.78
N LEU A 139 0.64 -11.80 6.41
CA LEU A 139 1.83 -12.15 5.65
C LEU A 139 2.96 -12.65 6.57
N ASP A 140 3.81 -13.52 6.02
CA ASP A 140 5.03 -13.95 6.69
C ASP A 140 6.01 -12.77 6.81
N THR A 141 6.17 -12.25 8.04
CA THR A 141 7.03 -11.11 8.34
C THR A 141 8.53 -11.39 8.23
N ARG A 142 8.92 -12.64 7.96
CA ARG A 142 10.32 -13.01 7.66
C ARG A 142 10.70 -12.67 6.21
N MET A 143 9.70 -12.31 5.40
CA MET A 143 9.91 -11.92 4.00
C MET A 143 10.12 -10.42 3.87
N GLU A 144 10.58 -10.00 2.69
CA GLU A 144 10.81 -8.59 2.34
C GLU A 144 9.46 -7.87 2.09
N ASP A 145 8.74 -7.56 3.18
CA ASP A 145 7.36 -7.05 3.16
C ASP A 145 7.24 -5.51 3.19
N HIS A 146 8.36 -4.78 3.32
CA HIS A 146 8.35 -3.33 3.50
C HIS A 146 7.57 -2.55 2.44
N VAL A 147 7.63 -2.98 1.17
CA VAL A 147 6.89 -2.32 0.08
C VAL A 147 5.40 -2.61 0.18
N ALA A 148 5.03 -3.82 0.59
CA ALA A 148 3.64 -4.18 0.83
C ALA A 148 3.07 -3.42 2.02
N ASP A 149 3.81 -3.33 3.14
CA ASP A 149 3.41 -2.56 4.31
C ASP A 149 3.18 -1.08 3.97
N GLU A 150 4.11 -0.44 3.25
CA GLU A 150 3.95 0.95 2.81
C GLU A 150 2.72 1.11 1.91
N SER A 151 2.51 0.20 0.97
CA SER A 151 1.35 0.21 0.07
C SER A 151 0.03 0.01 0.84
N ARG A 152 0.05 -0.83 1.85
CA ARG A 152 -1.09 -1.07 2.75
C ARG A 152 -1.51 0.20 3.48
N TYR A 153 -0.57 1.04 3.96
CA TYR A 153 -0.89 2.32 4.59
C TYR A 153 -1.64 3.26 3.64
N LEU A 154 -1.26 3.32 2.37
CA LEU A 154 -2.02 4.08 1.39
C LEU A 154 -3.44 3.53 1.23
N CYS A 155 -3.58 2.21 1.07
CA CYS A 155 -4.89 1.59 0.90
C CYS A 155 -5.80 1.83 2.11
N MET A 156 -5.26 1.80 3.33
CA MET A 156 -5.99 2.12 4.56
C MET A 156 -6.33 3.60 4.71
N ALA A 157 -5.49 4.50 4.20
CA ALA A 157 -5.79 5.93 4.17
C ALA A 157 -6.89 6.29 3.16
N ARG A 158 -7.16 5.41 2.20
CA ARG A 158 -8.18 5.55 1.16
C ARG A 158 -8.96 4.25 0.98
N PRO A 159 -9.73 3.82 2.01
CA PRO A 159 -10.42 2.54 1.96
C PRO A 159 -11.52 2.54 0.90
N ILE A 160 -11.72 1.38 0.29
CA ILE A 160 -12.82 1.12 -0.65
C ILE A 160 -13.71 0.00 -0.12
N PRO A 161 -15.01 0.02 -0.44
CA PRO A 161 -15.88 -1.11 -0.11
C PRO A 161 -15.46 -2.36 -0.91
N PRO A 162 -15.70 -3.56 -0.36
CA PRO A 162 -15.51 -4.78 -1.14
C PRO A 162 -16.44 -4.74 -2.36
N ARG A 163 -15.92 -5.15 -3.51
CA ARG A 163 -16.75 -5.32 -4.69
C ARG A 163 -17.77 -6.41 -4.40
N ARG A 164 -19.07 -6.07 -4.53
CA ARG A 164 -20.11 -7.07 -4.50
C ARG A 164 -20.05 -7.83 -5.83
N VAL A 165 -19.52 -9.02 -5.81
CA VAL A 165 -19.82 -9.98 -6.86
C VAL A 165 -21.28 -10.33 -6.65
N GLU A 166 -22.17 -9.81 -7.48
CA GLU A 166 -23.53 -10.36 -7.58
C GLU A 166 -23.35 -11.78 -8.14
N THR A 167 -23.11 -12.73 -7.28
CA THR A 167 -23.39 -14.11 -7.58
C THR A 167 -24.89 -14.17 -7.76
N ALA A 168 -25.38 -13.97 -8.97
CA ALA A 168 -26.65 -14.53 -9.36
C ALA A 168 -26.50 -16.03 -9.07
N LEU A 169 -26.95 -16.43 -7.88
CA LEU A 169 -27.15 -17.85 -7.62
C LEU A 169 -28.03 -18.32 -8.78
N PRO A 170 -27.60 -19.31 -9.57
CA PRO A 170 -28.51 -19.87 -10.54
C PRO A 170 -29.73 -20.24 -9.74
N VAL A 171 -30.87 -19.69 -10.12
CA VAL A 171 -32.16 -20.13 -9.58
C VAL A 171 -32.21 -21.60 -10.00
N GLN A 172 -31.73 -22.47 -9.11
CA GLN A 172 -31.97 -23.88 -9.25
C GLN A 172 -33.47 -23.98 -9.20
N ASP A 173 -34.08 -24.38 -10.31
CA ASP A 173 -35.45 -24.82 -10.33
C ASP A 173 -35.53 -26.03 -9.40
N ASP A 174 -35.66 -25.75 -8.12
CA ASP A 174 -35.89 -26.75 -7.10
C ASP A 174 -37.30 -27.31 -7.37
N PRO A 175 -37.44 -28.56 -7.73
CA PRO A 175 -38.75 -29.16 -7.99
C PRO A 175 -39.71 -29.00 -6.80
N LEU A 176 -39.20 -28.78 -5.58
CA LEU A 176 -39.99 -28.52 -4.37
C LEU A 176 -40.60 -27.10 -4.36
N ASN A 177 -40.01 -26.14 -5.08
CA ASN A 177 -40.58 -24.79 -5.20
C ASN A 177 -41.80 -24.73 -6.10
N MET A 178 -42.09 -25.75 -6.90
CA MET A 178 -43.32 -25.89 -7.69
C MET A 178 -44.56 -26.20 -6.81
N LEU A 179 -44.35 -26.72 -5.59
CA LEU A 179 -45.44 -27.12 -4.70
C LEU A 179 -45.98 -25.96 -3.82
N VAL A 180 -45.33 -24.80 -3.81
CA VAL A 180 -45.71 -23.64 -2.97
C VAL A 180 -46.55 -22.62 -3.73
N ARG A 181 -46.78 -22.78 -5.01
CA ARG A 181 -47.71 -21.95 -5.82
C ARG A 181 -49.08 -22.63 -5.97
N ARG A 182 -49.89 -22.59 -4.89
CA ARG A 182 -51.36 -22.70 -4.94
C ARG A 182 -51.99 -21.71 -3.99
#